data_87fbb52611678881e8713e6675169965
#
_entry.id   87fbb52611678881e8713e6675169965
#
_cell.length_a   1.000
_cell.length_b   1.000
_cell.length_c   1.000
_cell.angle_alpha   90.00
_cell.angle_beta   90.00
_cell.angle_gamma   90.00
#
_symmetry.space_group_name_H-M   'P 1'
#
loop_
_entity.id
_entity.type
_entity.pdbx_description
1 polymer ?
#
loop_
_entity_poly.entity_id
_entity_poly.type
_entity_poly.pdbx_seq_one_letter_code
_entity_poly.pdbx_strand_id
1 'polypeptide(L)'
;MDFWWILYIIDGLLFVAVGATVTYFTVFVIASQIKRGTKVVKSKRQNRIIVLIPAYKCDKVIERTVNSILGQMYPQRLFDVVVISDHQNEITNFKLAQYPITLLTPNFKKSTKGKALQYAINNLPQFKIYDIVVVL
;
A
#
# COMPACT_ATOMS: atom_id res chain seq x y z
N MET A 1 28.12 -41.34 38.33
CA MET A 1 26.70 -40.94 38.13
C MET A 1 26.62 -40.30 36.76
N ASP A 2 25.98 -40.94 35.81
CA ASP A 2 26.17 -40.74 34.37
C ASP A 2 25.49 -39.46 33.91
N PHE A 3 26.30 -38.47 33.54
CA PHE A 3 25.85 -37.18 32.94
C PHE A 3 25.06 -37.37 31.63
N TRP A 4 25.19 -38.53 30.99
CA TRP A 4 24.57 -38.88 29.72
C TRP A 4 23.03 -38.84 29.74
N TRP A 5 22.38 -39.21 30.81
CA TRP A 5 20.91 -39.19 30.91
C TRP A 5 20.32 -37.80 30.85
N ILE A 6 21.07 -36.76 31.34
CA ILE A 6 20.68 -35.37 31.25
C ILE A 6 20.67 -34.91 29.78
N LEU A 7 21.68 -35.34 29.02
CA LEU A 7 21.75 -35.03 27.58
C LEU A 7 20.57 -35.63 26.82
N TYR A 8 20.19 -36.89 27.15
CA TYR A 8 19.00 -37.49 26.50
C TYR A 8 17.69 -36.79 26.85
N ILE A 9 17.54 -36.26 28.06
CA ILE A 9 16.36 -35.45 28.44
C ILE A 9 16.33 -34.13 27.66
N ILE A 10 17.47 -33.48 27.57
CA ILE A 10 17.57 -32.19 26.82
C ILE A 10 17.29 -32.43 25.35
N ASP A 11 17.85 -33.47 24.76
CA ASP A 11 17.60 -33.82 23.35
C ASP A 11 16.13 -34.16 23.11
N GLY A 12 15.51 -34.95 23.98
CA GLY A 12 14.07 -35.25 23.92
C GLY A 12 13.19 -34.00 24.02
N LEU A 13 13.51 -33.06 24.93
CA LEU A 13 12.81 -31.79 25.06
C LEU A 13 12.95 -30.93 23.81
N LEU A 14 14.16 -30.85 23.26
CA LEU A 14 14.42 -30.13 22.00
C LEU A 14 13.64 -30.74 20.84
N PHE A 15 13.65 -32.06 20.72
CA PHE A 15 12.90 -32.77 19.68
C PHE A 15 11.40 -32.46 19.74
N VAL A 16 10.81 -32.50 20.93
CA VAL A 16 9.39 -32.18 21.13
C VAL A 16 9.11 -30.70 20.79
N ALA A 17 9.96 -29.78 21.22
CA ALA A 17 9.79 -28.36 20.93
C ALA A 17 9.86 -28.07 19.42
N VAL A 18 10.85 -28.62 18.73
CA VAL A 18 10.98 -28.49 17.28
C VAL A 18 9.81 -29.13 16.55
N GLY A 19 9.42 -30.35 16.95
CA GLY A 19 8.27 -31.07 16.37
C GLY A 19 6.97 -30.29 16.52
N ALA A 20 6.71 -29.73 17.69
CA ALA A 20 5.55 -28.89 17.94
C ALA A 20 5.55 -27.62 17.05
N THR A 21 6.71 -26.98 16.91
CA THR A 21 6.88 -25.78 16.08
C THR A 21 6.62 -26.10 14.60
N VAL A 22 7.20 -27.17 14.09
CA VAL A 22 6.99 -27.61 12.70
C VAL A 22 5.53 -27.94 12.45
N THR A 23 4.89 -28.67 13.36
CA THR A 23 3.46 -29.02 13.26
C THR A 23 2.60 -27.75 13.25
N TYR A 24 2.86 -26.81 14.14
CA TYR A 24 2.17 -25.52 14.19
C TYR A 24 2.23 -24.78 12.85
N PHE A 25 3.42 -24.58 12.28
CA PHE A 25 3.56 -23.90 10.99
C PHE A 25 2.91 -24.68 9.85
N THR A 26 3.00 -26.01 9.86
CA THR A 26 2.37 -26.86 8.84
C THR A 26 0.85 -26.66 8.83
N VAL A 27 0.21 -26.63 10.00
CA VAL A 27 -1.23 -26.37 10.12
C VAL A 27 -1.59 -24.99 9.54
N PHE A 28 -0.79 -23.95 9.82
CA PHE A 28 -1.04 -22.63 9.27
C PHE A 28 -0.86 -22.56 7.75
N VAL A 29 0.15 -23.24 7.22
CA VAL A 29 0.36 -23.32 5.76
C VAL A 29 -0.83 -24.01 5.10
N ILE A 30 -1.30 -25.13 5.63
CA ILE A 30 -2.47 -25.83 5.09
C ILE A 30 -3.72 -24.96 5.21
N ALA A 31 -3.94 -24.34 6.35
CA ALA A 31 -5.08 -23.44 6.57
C ALA A 31 -5.08 -22.24 5.61
N SER A 32 -3.91 -21.69 5.29
CA SER A 32 -3.77 -20.58 4.33
C SER A 32 -4.14 -20.96 2.89
N GLN A 33 -4.01 -22.23 2.53
CA GLN A 33 -4.39 -22.75 1.20
C GLN A 33 -5.92 -22.86 1.04
N ILE A 34 -6.65 -22.93 2.15
CA ILE A 34 -8.11 -22.96 2.13
C ILE A 34 -8.63 -21.56 1.80
N LYS A 35 -8.76 -21.25 0.51
CA LYS A 35 -9.40 -20.03 0.06
C LYS A 35 -10.86 -20.01 0.55
N ARG A 36 -11.10 -19.35 1.68
CA ARG A 36 -12.46 -18.91 2.01
C ARG A 36 -12.81 -17.82 1.02
N GLY A 37 -13.56 -18.19 -0.04
CA GLY A 37 -14.12 -17.22 -0.97
C GLY A 37 -15.00 -16.25 -0.19
N THR A 38 -14.45 -15.11 0.18
CA THR A 38 -15.28 -13.98 0.64
C THR A 38 -16.20 -13.62 -0.54
N LYS A 39 -17.48 -13.88 -0.39
CA LYS A 39 -18.48 -13.38 -1.34
C LYS A 39 -18.39 -11.86 -1.32
N VAL A 40 -17.68 -11.30 -2.30
CA VAL A 40 -17.63 -9.86 -2.48
C VAL A 40 -19.04 -9.41 -2.84
N VAL A 41 -19.75 -8.83 -1.92
CA VAL A 41 -21.06 -8.21 -2.18
C VAL A 41 -20.77 -6.98 -3.03
N LYS A 42 -21.19 -7.03 -4.31
CA LYS A 42 -21.08 -5.86 -5.18
C LYS A 42 -21.94 -4.75 -4.60
N SER A 43 -21.32 -3.65 -4.19
CA SER A 43 -22.05 -2.46 -3.78
C SER A 43 -22.84 -1.90 -4.99
N LYS A 44 -24.10 -1.59 -4.77
CA LYS A 44 -24.94 -0.90 -5.77
C LYS A 44 -24.60 0.61 -5.82
N ARG A 45 -23.99 1.14 -4.78
CA ARG A 45 -23.59 2.55 -4.69
C ARG A 45 -22.16 2.70 -5.19
N GLN A 46 -21.98 3.63 -6.12
CA GLN A 46 -20.66 4.06 -6.57
C GLN A 46 -20.23 5.27 -5.74
N ASN A 47 -19.09 5.15 -5.06
CA ASN A 47 -18.53 6.21 -4.23
C ASN A 47 -17.59 7.09 -5.05
N ARG A 48 -17.46 8.36 -4.67
CA ARG A 48 -16.40 9.23 -5.19
C ARG A 48 -15.08 8.91 -4.49
N ILE A 49 -14.07 8.57 -5.29
CA ILE A 49 -12.76 8.15 -4.78
C ILE A 49 -11.70 9.16 -5.19
N ILE A 50 -10.86 9.57 -4.26
CA ILE A 50 -9.64 10.31 -4.56
C ILE A 50 -8.43 9.47 -4.15
N VAL A 51 -7.44 9.40 -5.04
CA VAL A 51 -6.16 8.72 -4.79
C VAL A 51 -5.07 9.77 -4.64
N LEU A 52 -4.46 9.82 -3.46
CA LEU A 52 -3.35 10.72 -3.16
C LEU A 52 -2.03 9.95 -3.27
N ILE A 53 -1.13 10.43 -4.12
CA ILE A 53 0.18 9.82 -4.38
C ILE A 53 1.27 10.78 -3.94
N PRO A 54 1.74 10.71 -2.69
CA PRO A 54 2.91 11.49 -2.27
C PRO A 54 4.17 10.92 -2.91
N ALA A 55 4.78 11.70 -3.81
CA ALA A 55 5.92 11.31 -4.62
C ALA A 55 7.15 12.17 -4.29
N TYR A 56 8.16 11.57 -3.66
CA TYR A 56 9.42 12.22 -3.34
C TYR A 56 10.57 11.56 -4.09
N LYS A 57 11.23 12.27 -5.02
CA LYS A 57 12.38 11.79 -5.79
C LYS A 57 12.18 10.38 -6.39
N CYS A 58 10.99 10.09 -6.91
CA CYS A 58 10.66 8.76 -7.44
C CYS A 58 10.40 8.78 -8.97
N ASP A 59 11.16 9.60 -9.71
CA ASP A 59 11.02 9.82 -11.15
C ASP A 59 10.90 8.54 -11.99
N LYS A 60 11.63 7.48 -11.61
CA LYS A 60 11.67 6.23 -12.39
C LYS A 60 10.40 5.39 -12.31
N VAL A 61 9.59 5.57 -11.26
CA VAL A 61 8.45 4.67 -10.98
C VAL A 61 7.10 5.38 -11.01
N ILE A 62 7.07 6.69 -10.81
CA ILE A 62 5.83 7.45 -10.64
C ILE A 62 4.90 7.36 -11.87
N GLU A 63 5.45 7.45 -13.07
CA GLU A 63 4.69 7.36 -14.31
C GLU A 63 3.98 6.01 -14.44
N ARG A 64 4.70 4.91 -14.13
CA ARG A 64 4.11 3.55 -14.13
C ARG A 64 3.01 3.41 -13.09
N THR A 65 3.21 4.00 -11.90
CA THR A 65 2.20 4.00 -10.83
C THR A 65 0.94 4.71 -11.27
N VAL A 66 1.06 5.91 -11.84
CA VAL A 66 -0.07 6.69 -12.35
C VAL A 66 -0.82 5.92 -13.44
N ASN A 67 -0.10 5.35 -14.41
CA ASN A 67 -0.70 4.53 -15.47
C ASN A 67 -1.47 3.33 -14.91
N SER A 68 -0.90 2.63 -13.94
CA SER A 68 -1.56 1.49 -13.30
C SER A 68 -2.86 1.88 -12.59
N ILE A 69 -2.89 3.06 -11.98
CA ILE A 69 -4.07 3.57 -11.27
C ILE A 69 -5.13 4.03 -12.27
N LEU A 70 -4.74 4.77 -13.31
CA LEU A 70 -5.66 5.23 -14.35
C LEU A 70 -6.27 4.07 -15.16
N GLY A 71 -5.55 2.94 -15.24
CA GLY A 71 -6.03 1.71 -15.88
C GLY A 71 -7.07 0.91 -15.08
N GLN A 72 -7.52 1.37 -13.91
CA GLN A 72 -8.50 0.68 -13.08
C GLN A 72 -9.90 0.70 -13.72
N MET A 73 -10.65 -0.40 -13.57
CA MET A 73 -12.04 -0.50 -14.02
C MET A 73 -13.00 0.22 -13.06
N TYR A 74 -12.89 1.53 -12.96
CA TYR A 74 -13.79 2.37 -12.18
C TYR A 74 -14.24 3.58 -13.01
N PRO A 75 -15.48 4.10 -12.84
CA PRO A 75 -15.95 5.23 -13.64
C PRO A 75 -15.09 6.48 -13.43
N GLN A 76 -14.45 6.98 -14.48
CA GLN A 76 -13.52 8.12 -14.42
C GLN A 76 -14.14 9.37 -13.79
N ARG A 77 -15.45 9.62 -13.99
CA ARG A 77 -16.17 10.75 -13.37
C ARG A 77 -16.24 10.70 -11.84
N LEU A 78 -15.94 9.55 -11.23
CA LEU A 78 -16.00 9.32 -9.78
C LEU A 78 -14.64 9.00 -9.17
N PHE A 79 -13.57 9.16 -9.98
CA PHE A 79 -12.24 8.72 -9.61
C PHE A 79 -11.22 9.78 -9.99
N ASP A 80 -10.64 10.43 -9.01
CA ASP A 80 -9.65 11.47 -9.19
C ASP A 80 -8.29 11.02 -8.64
N VAL A 81 -7.24 11.34 -9.38
CA VAL A 81 -5.85 11.03 -9.00
C VAL A 81 -5.10 12.33 -8.78
N VAL A 82 -4.48 12.46 -7.62
CA VAL A 82 -3.67 13.61 -7.24
C VAL A 82 -2.26 13.15 -6.93
N VAL A 83 -1.31 13.65 -7.68
CA VAL A 83 0.12 13.41 -7.45
C VAL A 83 0.72 14.62 -6.74
N ILE A 84 1.33 14.38 -5.58
CA ILE A 84 2.06 15.39 -4.82
C ILE A 84 3.55 15.22 -5.14
N SER A 85 4.01 15.93 -6.15
CA SER A 85 5.36 15.84 -6.70
C SER A 85 6.32 16.73 -5.91
N ASP A 86 7.04 16.13 -4.98
CA ASP A 86 8.03 16.82 -4.16
C ASP A 86 9.45 16.47 -4.61
N HIS A 87 10.22 17.46 -5.05
CA HIS A 87 11.59 17.31 -5.58
C HIS A 87 11.74 16.29 -6.73
N GLN A 88 10.74 16.18 -7.60
CA GLN A 88 10.83 15.43 -8.85
C GLN A 88 11.54 16.26 -9.92
N ASN A 89 12.07 15.60 -10.95
CA ASN A 89 12.64 16.26 -12.11
C ASN A 89 11.54 16.99 -12.91
N GLU A 90 11.88 18.15 -13.50
CA GLU A 90 10.97 18.92 -14.35
C GLU A 90 10.45 18.11 -15.54
N ILE A 91 11.30 17.26 -16.15
CA ILE A 91 10.90 16.37 -17.25
C ILE A 91 9.81 15.40 -16.78
N THR A 92 9.93 14.84 -15.56
CA THR A 92 8.93 13.96 -14.97
C THR A 92 7.64 14.70 -14.72
N ASN A 93 7.70 15.91 -14.17
CA ASN A 93 6.52 16.75 -13.94
C ASN A 93 5.82 17.11 -15.26
N PHE A 94 6.57 17.43 -16.31
CA PHE A 94 6.02 17.70 -17.64
C PHE A 94 5.28 16.50 -18.21
N LYS A 95 5.84 15.28 -18.08
CA LYS A 95 5.16 14.04 -18.48
C LYS A 95 3.90 13.79 -17.66
N LEU A 96 3.97 13.96 -16.34
CA LEU A 96 2.82 13.77 -15.46
C LEU A 96 1.68 14.75 -15.77
N ALA A 97 1.98 15.95 -16.16
CA ALA A 97 0.99 16.95 -16.55
C ALA A 97 0.19 16.59 -17.81
N GLN A 98 0.65 15.61 -18.59
CA GLN A 98 -0.08 15.11 -19.78
C GLN A 98 -1.15 14.07 -19.42
N TYR A 99 -1.16 13.55 -18.20
CA TYR A 99 -2.17 12.61 -17.73
C TYR A 99 -3.39 13.34 -17.15
N PRO A 100 -4.57 12.73 -17.14
CA PRO A 100 -5.78 13.30 -16.53
C PRO A 100 -5.70 13.19 -14.99
N ILE A 101 -4.75 13.90 -14.40
CA ILE A 101 -4.48 13.93 -12.97
C ILE A 101 -4.35 15.36 -12.47
N THR A 102 -4.48 15.55 -11.18
CA THR A 102 -4.10 16.81 -10.52
C THR A 102 -2.66 16.69 -10.04
N LEU A 103 -1.78 17.55 -10.57
CA LEU A 103 -0.39 17.60 -10.17
C LEU A 103 -0.16 18.75 -9.20
N LEU A 104 0.28 18.46 -7.98
CA LEU A 104 0.70 19.44 -6.98
C LEU A 104 2.22 19.36 -6.84
N THR A 105 2.90 20.50 -6.96
CA THR A 105 4.38 20.57 -6.92
C THR A 105 4.87 21.39 -5.74
N PRO A 106 4.73 20.90 -4.48
CA PRO A 106 5.28 21.58 -3.33
C PRO A 106 6.81 21.51 -3.33
N ASN A 107 7.44 22.50 -2.70
CA ASN A 107 8.89 22.50 -2.46
C ASN A 107 9.16 22.60 -0.96
N PHE A 108 9.32 21.46 -0.29
CA PHE A 108 9.56 21.43 1.16
C PHE A 108 11.05 21.40 1.47
N LYS A 109 11.52 22.25 2.41
CA LYS A 109 12.89 22.17 2.94
C LYS A 109 13.19 20.80 3.58
N LYS A 110 12.17 20.19 4.23
CA LYS A 110 12.22 18.84 4.81
C LYS A 110 10.95 18.11 4.41
N SER A 111 11.09 17.19 3.49
CA SER A 111 9.99 16.38 2.93
C SER A 111 9.56 15.29 3.88
N THR A 112 8.25 15.16 4.08
CA THR A 112 7.64 14.03 4.79
C THR A 112 6.30 13.69 4.16
N LYS A 113 5.90 12.41 4.20
CA LYS A 113 4.60 11.96 3.68
C LYS A 113 3.43 12.75 4.32
N GLY A 114 3.50 13.01 5.63
CA GLY A 114 2.47 13.79 6.34
C GLY A 114 2.33 15.23 5.82
N LYS A 115 3.44 15.93 5.57
CA LYS A 115 3.40 17.30 4.99
C LYS A 115 2.84 17.30 3.57
N ALA A 116 3.20 16.32 2.76
CA ALA A 116 2.67 16.20 1.41
C ALA A 116 1.15 15.99 1.43
N LEU A 117 0.64 15.11 2.29
CA LEU A 117 -0.79 14.88 2.44
C LEU A 117 -1.53 16.12 2.97
N GLN A 118 -0.98 16.78 3.98
CA GLN A 118 -1.56 18.02 4.51
C GLN A 118 -1.60 19.13 3.45
N TYR A 119 -0.56 19.24 2.64
CA TYR A 119 -0.52 20.17 1.52
C TYR A 119 -1.63 19.87 0.51
N ALA A 120 -1.82 18.60 0.14
CA ALA A 120 -2.87 18.19 -0.77
C ALA A 120 -4.27 18.55 -0.22
N ILE A 121 -4.55 18.21 1.04
CA ILE A 121 -5.83 18.51 1.69
C ILE A 121 -6.13 20.01 1.70
N ASN A 122 -5.13 20.84 1.97
CA ASN A 122 -5.28 22.29 2.04
C ASN A 122 -5.43 22.95 0.67
N ASN A 123 -4.88 22.35 -0.39
CA ASN A 123 -4.89 22.92 -1.74
C ASN A 123 -5.95 22.31 -2.67
N LEU A 124 -6.73 21.34 -2.20
CA LEU A 124 -7.85 20.77 -2.94
C LEU A 124 -9.17 21.35 -2.44
N PRO A 125 -9.77 22.33 -3.13
CA PRO A 125 -10.94 23.08 -2.64
C PRO A 125 -12.18 22.19 -2.47
N GLN A 126 -12.24 21.08 -3.19
CA GLN A 126 -13.38 20.15 -3.19
C GLN A 126 -13.09 18.82 -2.44
N PHE A 127 -12.10 18.80 -1.54
CA PHE A 127 -11.71 17.55 -0.85
C PHE A 127 -12.87 16.87 -0.11
N LYS A 128 -13.83 17.65 0.39
CA LYS A 128 -14.99 17.14 1.15
C LYS A 128 -16.04 16.39 0.32
N ILE A 129 -15.97 16.42 -1.01
CA ILE A 129 -16.95 15.72 -1.87
C ILE A 129 -16.64 14.25 -2.08
N TYR A 130 -15.46 13.78 -1.67
CA TYR A 130 -15.04 12.39 -1.83
C TYR A 130 -15.52 11.55 -0.66
N ASP A 131 -16.08 10.38 -0.98
CA ASP A 131 -16.52 9.39 0.00
C ASP A 131 -15.35 8.56 0.54
N ILE A 132 -14.32 8.35 -0.31
CA ILE A 132 -13.16 7.49 -0.02
C ILE A 132 -11.88 8.20 -0.42
N VAL A 133 -10.90 8.18 0.48
CA VAL A 133 -9.54 8.66 0.22
C VAL A 133 -8.58 7.49 0.29
N VAL A 134 -7.87 7.25 -0.80
CA VAL A 134 -6.81 6.23 -0.88
C VAL A 134 -5.46 6.93 -0.87
N VAL A 135 -4.54 6.47 -0.05
CA VAL A 135 -3.16 6.99 0.03
C VAL A 135 -2.20 5.87 -0.31
N LEU A 136 -1.31 6.11 -1.26
CA LEU A 136 -0.28 5.16 -1.71
C LEU A 136 1.09 5.43 -1.11
#